data_68982f526eb0802bcd9c191eca1ac2b8
#
_entry.id   68982f526eb0802bcd9c191eca1ac2b8
#
_cell.length_a   1.000
_cell.length_b   1.000
_cell.length_c   1.000
_cell.angle_alpha   90.00
_cell.angle_beta   90.00
_cell.angle_gamma   90.00
#
_symmetry.space_group_name_H-M   'P 1'
#
loop_
_entity.id
_entity.type
_entity.pdbx_description
1 polymer ?
#
loop_
_entity_poly.entity_id
_entity_poly.type
_entity_poly.pdbx_seq_one_letter_code
_entity_poly.pdbx_strand_id
1 'polypeptide(L)'
;MNFSLIAFLLGRLSLALSAILLLPVGLAIFYEDGSFVEFAITSFTAFFVGLGFVQYGKFDEKENISLREGFATVVFSWILTCIICALPYAFLQILDPISAVFESMSGLTTTGATAITNLAAVPKTVLFWRSFTHWLGGIGIIVLFIALLPQVAGGSVHLFNAEVSGFGQERLLPRITTTAGALFFIYFLFTVIGTGFLVICGMTNFDAINHSMSGIATGGFSTYDNSAMHYNSVSIEVVLAMIMFLGGGNFALYYAVTQRGIKTLWRDSEFKSYMMIIAVLTLLITLNLFFSGGLQFFEGLRCAFFQVVSFATTTGYVSYDYDTWPTFSKLLLCLLYLVGACAGSTAGGIKVGRFVVMSRAIAAELRRAIHPQMLLTVNFNGRVMPIAVVAAISRFFFVYIMTIAVMSLLVVSTGLGIEESIFAVASCLSSVGPAFGTVGATGNYADINWFGKLVLCVTMLLGRLELFTMLALLRSEFWSSNRNW
;
A
#
# COMPACT_ATOMS: atom_id res chain seq x y z
N MET A 1 -19.57 18.92 -12.94
CA MET A 1 -18.26 18.66 -12.34
C MET A 1 -17.49 19.97 -12.31
N ASN A 2 -17.02 20.37 -11.14
CA ASN A 2 -16.31 21.65 -10.96
C ASN A 2 -14.79 21.45 -11.06
N PHE A 3 -14.25 21.61 -12.29
CA PHE A 3 -12.79 21.47 -12.53
C PHE A 3 -11.96 22.55 -11.84
N SER A 4 -12.55 23.72 -11.58
CA SER A 4 -11.89 24.80 -10.84
C SER A 4 -11.61 24.41 -9.39
N LEU A 5 -12.56 23.73 -8.73
CA LEU A 5 -12.40 23.17 -7.40
C LEU A 5 -11.33 22.08 -7.36
N ILE A 6 -11.35 21.15 -8.32
CA ILE A 6 -10.33 20.09 -8.42
C ILE A 6 -8.94 20.71 -8.58
N ALA A 7 -8.78 21.69 -9.47
CA ALA A 7 -7.52 22.39 -9.67
C ALA A 7 -7.04 23.06 -8.37
N PHE A 8 -7.92 23.75 -7.65
CA PHE A 8 -7.57 24.36 -6.36
C PHE A 8 -7.04 23.33 -5.35
N LEU A 9 -7.71 22.17 -5.21
CA LEU A 9 -7.28 21.10 -4.30
C LEU A 9 -5.94 20.50 -4.71
N LEU A 10 -5.74 20.22 -6.01
CA LEU A 10 -4.45 19.75 -6.54
C LEU A 10 -3.33 20.76 -6.31
N GLY A 11 -3.62 22.04 -6.49
CA GLY A 11 -2.66 23.12 -6.23
C GLY A 11 -2.23 23.16 -4.77
N ARG A 12 -3.17 23.07 -3.84
CA ARG A 12 -2.86 23.05 -2.40
C ARG A 12 -2.04 21.80 -2.01
N LEU A 13 -2.35 20.65 -2.60
CA LEU A 13 -1.57 19.43 -2.41
C LEU A 13 -0.14 19.59 -2.93
N SER A 14 0.03 20.16 -4.13
CA SER A 14 1.34 20.39 -4.72
C SER A 14 2.19 21.37 -3.90
N LEU A 15 1.59 22.44 -3.34
CA LEU A 15 2.27 23.34 -2.42
C LEU A 15 2.72 22.63 -1.12
N ALA A 16 1.86 21.78 -0.56
CA ALA A 16 2.25 20.98 0.59
C ALA A 16 3.40 20.03 0.27
N LEU A 17 3.36 19.38 -0.91
CA LEU A 17 4.43 18.49 -1.38
C LEU A 17 5.75 19.24 -1.61
N SER A 18 5.69 20.48 -2.12
CA SER A 18 6.87 21.35 -2.25
C SER A 18 7.54 21.59 -0.89
N ALA A 19 6.75 21.88 0.15
CA ALA A 19 7.29 22.04 1.51
C ALA A 19 7.89 20.72 2.07
N ILE A 20 7.25 19.58 1.80
CA ILE A 20 7.75 18.26 2.20
C ILE A 20 9.08 17.94 1.51
N LEU A 21 9.27 18.32 0.24
CA LEU A 21 10.50 18.13 -0.53
C LEU A 21 11.69 18.93 0.03
N LEU A 22 11.47 19.93 0.89
CA LEU A 22 12.58 20.61 1.58
C LEU A 22 13.32 19.69 2.56
N LEU A 23 12.69 18.63 3.03
CA LEU A 23 13.34 17.65 3.92
C LEU A 23 14.46 16.89 3.22
N PRO A 24 14.27 16.24 2.04
CA PRO A 24 15.39 15.66 1.29
C PRO A 24 16.39 16.70 0.82
N VAL A 25 16.01 17.96 0.52
CA VAL A 25 16.96 19.05 0.23
C VAL A 25 17.91 19.27 1.42
N GLY A 26 17.37 19.32 2.65
CA GLY A 26 18.17 19.42 3.86
C GLY A 26 19.11 18.21 4.08
N LEU A 27 18.63 16.99 3.77
CA LEU A 27 19.46 15.78 3.86
C LEU A 27 20.55 15.75 2.79
N ALA A 28 20.31 16.24 1.59
CA ALA A 28 21.32 16.34 0.53
C ALA A 28 22.49 17.26 0.94
N ILE A 29 22.19 18.36 1.67
CA ILE A 29 23.20 19.22 2.25
C ILE A 29 23.96 18.50 3.38
N PHE A 30 23.23 17.74 4.23
CA PHE A 30 23.85 17.05 5.37
C PHE A 30 24.76 15.91 4.95
N TYR A 31 24.39 15.14 3.89
CA TYR A 31 25.20 14.02 3.41
C TYR A 31 26.20 14.42 2.32
N GLU A 32 26.14 15.63 1.79
CA GLU A 32 27.00 16.13 0.70
C GLU A 32 27.05 15.17 -0.51
N ASP A 33 25.92 14.51 -0.81
CA ASP A 33 25.84 13.42 -1.80
C ASP A 33 25.55 13.90 -3.24
N GLY A 34 25.62 15.20 -3.48
CA GLY A 34 25.48 15.82 -4.80
C GLY A 34 24.06 15.93 -5.34
N SER A 35 23.04 15.51 -4.59
CA SER A 35 21.63 15.51 -5.05
C SER A 35 20.84 16.79 -4.69
N PHE A 36 21.50 17.79 -4.10
CA PHE A 36 20.86 19.01 -3.61
C PHE A 36 20.11 19.78 -4.71
N VAL A 37 20.74 19.96 -5.89
CA VAL A 37 20.20 20.78 -6.97
C VAL A 37 18.91 20.16 -7.52
N GLU A 38 18.89 18.86 -7.71
CA GLU A 38 17.78 18.13 -8.31
C GLU A 38 16.56 18.10 -7.38
N PHE A 39 16.77 17.90 -6.09
CA PHE A 39 15.68 18.00 -5.10
C PHE A 39 15.18 19.43 -4.93
N ALA A 40 16.07 20.44 -4.98
CA ALA A 40 15.67 21.85 -4.95
C ALA A 40 14.84 22.22 -6.19
N ILE A 41 15.27 21.85 -7.40
CA ILE A 41 14.51 22.06 -8.64
C ILE A 41 13.15 21.37 -8.56
N THR A 42 13.10 20.14 -8.03
CA THR A 42 11.83 19.41 -7.86
C THR A 42 10.89 20.14 -6.90
N SER A 43 11.41 20.64 -5.77
CA SER A 43 10.62 21.44 -4.82
C SER A 43 10.07 22.72 -5.45
N PHE A 44 10.91 23.47 -6.20
CA PHE A 44 10.47 24.66 -6.94
C PHE A 44 9.44 24.31 -8.01
N THR A 45 9.63 23.24 -8.75
CA THR A 45 8.64 22.76 -9.75
C THR A 45 7.30 22.48 -9.10
N ALA A 46 7.28 21.74 -7.98
CA ALA A 46 6.07 21.48 -7.22
C ALA A 46 5.40 22.78 -6.73
N PHE A 47 6.20 23.76 -6.28
CA PHE A 47 5.70 25.06 -5.83
C PHE A 47 5.02 25.85 -6.96
N PHE A 48 5.67 25.99 -8.12
CA PHE A 48 5.10 26.73 -9.24
C PHE A 48 3.89 26.04 -9.86
N VAL A 49 3.91 24.71 -9.98
CA VAL A 49 2.74 23.92 -10.40
C VAL A 49 1.58 24.16 -9.41
N GLY A 50 1.88 24.13 -8.12
CA GLY A 50 0.90 24.40 -7.07
C GLY A 50 0.30 25.79 -7.15
N LEU A 51 1.13 26.83 -7.34
CA LEU A 51 0.66 28.20 -7.52
C LEU A 51 -0.22 28.35 -8.77
N GLY A 52 0.20 27.78 -9.91
CA GLY A 52 -0.58 27.81 -11.14
C GLY A 52 -1.98 27.20 -10.96
N PHE A 53 -2.06 26.04 -10.33
CA PHE A 53 -3.34 25.38 -10.05
C PHE A 53 -4.20 26.15 -9.03
N VAL A 54 -3.62 26.77 -8.00
CA VAL A 54 -4.37 27.60 -7.02
C VAL A 54 -4.89 28.87 -7.68
N GLN A 55 -4.10 29.50 -8.58
CA GLN A 55 -4.56 30.71 -9.30
C GLN A 55 -5.66 30.42 -10.32
N TYR A 56 -5.59 29.28 -10.99
CA TYR A 56 -6.65 28.82 -11.90
C TYR A 56 -7.90 28.38 -11.14
N GLY A 57 -7.71 27.74 -9.99
CA GLY A 57 -8.77 27.15 -9.17
C GLY A 57 -9.48 28.21 -8.30
N LYS A 58 -10.78 28.03 -8.12
CA LYS A 58 -11.57 28.83 -7.16
C LYS A 58 -12.22 27.89 -6.16
N PHE A 59 -12.16 28.25 -4.91
CA PHE A 59 -12.84 27.53 -3.83
C PHE A 59 -13.90 28.45 -3.21
N ASP A 60 -15.15 28.00 -3.24
CA ASP A 60 -16.23 28.61 -2.47
C ASP A 60 -16.50 27.71 -1.25
N GLU A 61 -16.35 28.25 -0.04
CA GLU A 61 -16.58 27.51 1.22
C GLU A 61 -18.02 26.97 1.35
N LYS A 62 -18.96 27.49 0.57
CA LYS A 62 -20.36 27.07 0.56
C LYS A 62 -20.62 25.89 -0.39
N GLU A 63 -19.70 25.56 -1.28
CA GLU A 63 -19.85 24.45 -2.21
C GLU A 63 -19.49 23.10 -1.52
N ASN A 64 -20.43 22.19 -1.53
CA ASN A 64 -20.18 20.80 -1.11
C ASN A 64 -19.46 20.04 -2.22
N ILE A 65 -18.37 19.36 -1.88
CA ILE A 65 -17.66 18.46 -2.80
C ILE A 65 -18.58 17.26 -3.11
N SER A 66 -18.92 17.05 -4.38
CA SER A 66 -19.68 15.88 -4.81
C SER A 66 -18.82 14.62 -4.80
N LEU A 67 -19.44 13.43 -4.75
CA LEU A 67 -18.73 12.14 -4.83
C LEU A 67 -17.84 12.03 -6.08
N ARG A 68 -18.32 12.54 -7.24
CA ARG A 68 -17.56 12.52 -8.50
C ARG A 68 -16.31 13.42 -8.41
N GLU A 69 -16.44 14.62 -7.87
CA GLU A 69 -15.32 15.54 -7.67
C GLU A 69 -14.32 14.95 -6.66
N GLY A 70 -14.82 14.28 -5.62
CA GLY A 70 -13.99 13.54 -4.68
C GLY A 70 -13.14 12.46 -5.38
N PHE A 71 -13.76 11.57 -6.15
CA PHE A 71 -13.04 10.51 -6.88
C PHE A 71 -12.04 11.06 -7.88
N ALA A 72 -12.42 12.06 -8.69
CA ALA A 72 -11.52 12.69 -9.65
C ALA A 72 -10.33 13.37 -8.95
N THR A 73 -10.58 14.11 -7.86
CA THR A 73 -9.52 14.76 -7.08
C THR A 73 -8.54 13.73 -6.53
N VAL A 74 -9.02 12.62 -5.98
CA VAL A 74 -8.15 11.54 -5.46
C VAL A 74 -7.24 11.00 -6.55
N VAL A 75 -7.81 10.56 -7.68
CA VAL A 75 -7.02 9.96 -8.77
C VAL A 75 -6.00 10.95 -9.35
N PHE A 76 -6.41 12.19 -9.64
CA PHE A 76 -5.50 13.20 -10.16
C PHE A 76 -4.42 13.61 -9.14
N SER A 77 -4.74 13.59 -7.84
CA SER A 77 -3.76 13.82 -6.76
C SER A 77 -2.66 12.77 -6.77
N TRP A 78 -3.02 11.49 -6.90
CA TRP A 78 -2.05 10.40 -6.99
C TRP A 78 -1.17 10.51 -8.23
N ILE A 79 -1.76 10.78 -9.40
CA ILE A 79 -1.02 10.94 -10.65
C ILE A 79 -0.05 12.15 -10.57
N LEU A 80 -0.55 13.31 -10.11
CA LEU A 80 0.27 14.53 -10.00
C LEU A 80 1.43 14.32 -9.02
N THR A 81 1.15 13.75 -7.84
CA THR A 81 2.18 13.47 -6.84
C THR A 81 3.21 12.48 -7.37
N CYS A 82 2.77 11.42 -8.07
CA CYS A 82 3.67 10.45 -8.69
C CYS A 82 4.63 11.13 -9.69
N ILE A 83 4.12 11.99 -10.56
CA ILE A 83 4.93 12.70 -11.55
C ILE A 83 5.96 13.60 -10.85
N ILE A 84 5.55 14.37 -9.84
CA ILE A 84 6.46 15.24 -9.08
C ILE A 84 7.52 14.42 -8.34
N CYS A 85 7.13 13.35 -7.67
CA CYS A 85 8.05 12.48 -6.91
C CYS A 85 9.01 11.68 -7.82
N ALA A 86 8.71 11.54 -9.11
CA ALA A 86 9.57 10.90 -10.09
C ALA A 86 10.74 11.81 -10.55
N LEU A 87 10.57 13.13 -10.49
CA LEU A 87 11.55 14.10 -11.02
C LEU A 87 12.97 13.93 -10.46
N PRO A 88 13.19 13.68 -9.15
CA PRO A 88 14.55 13.50 -8.63
C PRO A 88 15.30 12.33 -9.29
N TYR A 89 14.62 11.21 -9.53
CA TYR A 89 15.25 10.05 -10.19
C TYR A 89 15.65 10.34 -11.64
N ALA A 90 14.81 11.11 -12.37
CA ALA A 90 15.06 11.49 -13.74
C ALA A 90 16.15 12.56 -13.85
N PHE A 91 16.14 13.59 -13.00
CA PHE A 91 17.13 14.67 -13.02
C PHE A 91 18.52 14.20 -12.62
N LEU A 92 18.63 13.28 -11.65
CA LEU A 92 19.87 12.63 -11.28
C LEU A 92 20.33 11.56 -12.30
N GLN A 93 19.56 11.34 -13.36
CA GLN A 93 19.85 10.33 -14.40
C GLN A 93 20.05 8.91 -13.84
N ILE A 94 19.45 8.61 -12.68
CA ILE A 94 19.46 7.27 -12.09
C ILE A 94 18.56 6.33 -12.89
N LEU A 95 17.42 6.85 -13.36
CA LEU A 95 16.42 6.14 -14.13
C LEU A 95 15.98 6.95 -15.35
N ASP A 96 15.61 6.26 -16.42
CA ASP A 96 14.88 6.87 -17.53
C ASP A 96 13.51 7.39 -17.07
N PRO A 97 12.87 8.33 -17.76
CA PRO A 97 11.64 8.98 -17.28
C PRO A 97 10.49 8.01 -16.94
N ILE A 98 10.35 6.92 -17.71
CA ILE A 98 9.28 5.94 -17.48
C ILE A 98 9.60 5.08 -16.26
N SER A 99 10.84 4.63 -16.11
CA SER A 99 11.30 3.92 -14.92
C SER A 99 11.27 4.80 -13.67
N ALA A 100 11.53 6.11 -13.79
CA ALA A 100 11.38 7.08 -12.70
C ALA A 100 9.91 7.19 -12.22
N VAL A 101 8.96 7.23 -13.17
CA VAL A 101 7.52 7.20 -12.84
C VAL A 101 7.13 5.86 -12.20
N PHE A 102 7.67 4.74 -12.69
CA PHE A 102 7.44 3.42 -12.12
C PHE A 102 7.93 3.33 -10.67
N GLU A 103 9.18 3.77 -10.40
CA GLU A 103 9.77 3.79 -9.06
C GLU A 103 8.98 4.69 -8.11
N SER A 104 8.57 5.87 -8.57
CA SER A 104 7.74 6.81 -7.81
C SER A 104 6.34 6.26 -7.53
N MET A 105 5.69 5.63 -8.53
CA MET A 105 4.38 5.00 -8.36
C MET A 105 4.48 3.86 -7.33
N SER A 106 5.50 3.01 -7.46
CA SER A 106 5.78 1.93 -6.51
C SER A 106 6.02 2.47 -5.10
N GLY A 107 6.77 3.57 -4.98
CA GLY A 107 6.99 4.26 -3.71
C GLY A 107 5.70 4.74 -3.08
N LEU A 108 4.92 5.53 -3.79
CA LEU A 108 3.69 6.13 -3.27
C LEU A 108 2.58 5.11 -2.99
N THR A 109 2.41 4.11 -3.87
CA THR A 109 1.42 3.03 -3.65
C THR A 109 1.86 1.99 -2.64
N THR A 110 3.05 2.16 -2.04
CA THR A 110 3.65 1.22 -1.09
C THR A 110 3.79 -0.20 -1.65
N THR A 111 4.12 -0.30 -2.94
CA THR A 111 4.25 -1.59 -3.62
C THR A 111 5.63 -2.21 -3.40
N GLY A 112 6.71 -1.42 -3.45
CA GLY A 112 8.07 -1.93 -3.24
C GLY A 112 8.73 -2.58 -4.46
N ALA A 113 8.09 -2.57 -5.62
CA ALA A 113 8.69 -2.97 -6.88
C ALA A 113 9.73 -1.94 -7.32
N THR A 114 10.96 -2.35 -7.65
CA THR A 114 12.05 -1.42 -8.00
C THR A 114 12.57 -1.65 -9.41
N ALA A 115 12.87 -0.55 -10.11
CA ALA A 115 13.57 -0.56 -11.39
C ALA A 115 15.07 -0.18 -11.22
N ILE A 116 15.53 0.10 -10.01
CA ILE A 116 16.94 0.39 -9.72
C ILE A 116 17.68 -0.93 -9.57
N THR A 117 18.79 -1.08 -10.31
CA THR A 117 19.57 -2.33 -10.36
C THR A 117 20.71 -2.38 -9.35
N ASN A 118 21.20 -1.23 -8.86
CA ASN A 118 22.33 -1.14 -7.93
C ASN A 118 22.08 -0.01 -6.93
N LEU A 119 21.56 -0.36 -5.76
CA LEU A 119 21.27 0.61 -4.69
C LEU A 119 22.53 1.17 -4.03
N ALA A 120 23.65 0.44 -4.07
CA ALA A 120 24.91 0.90 -3.49
C ALA A 120 25.50 2.13 -4.23
N ALA A 121 25.16 2.30 -5.51
CA ALA A 121 25.59 3.45 -6.31
C ALA A 121 24.68 4.67 -6.18
N VAL A 122 23.53 4.54 -5.50
CA VAL A 122 22.52 5.59 -5.39
C VAL A 122 22.82 6.51 -4.20
N PRO A 123 22.70 7.87 -4.35
CA PRO A 123 22.86 8.80 -3.25
C PRO A 123 21.96 8.48 -2.04
N LYS A 124 22.47 8.68 -0.83
CA LYS A 124 21.72 8.41 0.42
C LYS A 124 20.40 9.17 0.49
N THR A 125 20.38 10.41 0.01
CA THR A 125 19.16 11.21 -0.04
C THR A 125 18.09 10.56 -0.91
N VAL A 126 18.45 9.92 -2.02
CA VAL A 126 17.52 9.22 -2.90
C VAL A 126 17.02 7.92 -2.23
N LEU A 127 17.89 7.18 -1.52
CA LEU A 127 17.48 6.00 -0.73
C LEU A 127 16.48 6.40 0.37
N PHE A 128 16.75 7.51 1.05
CA PHE A 128 15.79 8.09 2.00
C PHE A 128 14.48 8.48 1.31
N TRP A 129 14.55 9.15 0.14
CA TRP A 129 13.36 9.56 -0.61
C TRP A 129 12.48 8.37 -0.98
N ARG A 130 13.04 7.25 -1.41
CA ARG A 130 12.32 6.00 -1.68
C ARG A 130 11.51 5.55 -0.46
N SER A 131 12.16 5.40 0.69
CA SER A 131 11.51 4.97 1.94
C SER A 131 10.50 6.01 2.45
N PHE A 132 10.78 7.29 2.24
CA PHE A 132 9.90 8.38 2.63
C PHE A 132 8.65 8.47 1.75
N THR A 133 8.75 8.17 0.45
CA THR A 133 7.56 8.05 -0.41
C THR A 133 6.64 6.90 0.03
N HIS A 134 7.19 5.75 0.50
CA HIS A 134 6.40 4.71 1.16
C HIS A 134 5.70 5.24 2.41
N TRP A 135 6.43 5.96 3.26
CA TRP A 135 5.87 6.49 4.49
C TRP A 135 4.74 7.50 4.25
N LEU A 136 4.88 8.38 3.26
CA LEU A 136 3.83 9.30 2.82
C LEU A 136 2.64 8.55 2.21
N GLY A 137 2.91 7.55 1.36
CA GLY A 137 1.89 6.76 0.70
C GLY A 137 1.12 5.85 1.65
N GLY A 138 1.80 5.27 2.67
CA GLY A 138 1.20 4.33 3.62
C GLY A 138 0.05 4.92 4.42
N ILE A 139 0.16 6.16 4.84
CA ILE A 139 -0.94 6.84 5.55
C ILE A 139 -2.02 7.38 4.58
N GLY A 140 -1.72 7.34 3.28
CA GLY A 140 -2.53 7.98 2.26
C GLY A 140 -2.27 9.49 2.19
N ILE A 141 -1.80 9.94 1.05
CA ILE A 141 -1.51 11.36 0.80
C ILE A 141 -2.72 12.24 1.13
N ILE A 142 -3.92 11.73 0.89
CA ILE A 142 -5.18 12.47 1.11
C ILE A 142 -5.55 12.54 2.59
N VAL A 143 -5.28 11.51 3.37
CA VAL A 143 -5.48 11.56 4.83
C VAL A 143 -4.55 12.60 5.44
N LEU A 144 -3.30 12.66 5.00
CA LEU A 144 -2.36 13.71 5.37
C LEU A 144 -2.88 15.11 4.96
N PHE A 145 -3.39 15.23 3.75
CA PHE A 145 -3.95 16.47 3.22
C PHE A 145 -5.20 16.93 3.99
N ILE A 146 -6.11 16.03 4.32
CA ILE A 146 -7.29 16.33 5.16
C ILE A 146 -6.88 16.77 6.58
N ALA A 147 -5.83 16.15 7.14
CA ALA A 147 -5.32 16.51 8.45
C ALA A 147 -4.70 17.92 8.47
N LEU A 148 -4.03 18.32 7.38
CA LEU A 148 -3.35 19.60 7.26
C LEU A 148 -4.27 20.77 6.85
N LEU A 149 -5.43 20.50 6.23
CA LEU A 149 -6.35 21.53 5.72
C LEU A 149 -7.74 21.43 6.35
N PRO A 150 -7.92 21.97 7.56
CA PRO A 150 -9.24 21.97 8.26
C PRO A 150 -10.36 22.66 7.46
N GLN A 151 -10.02 23.59 6.56
CA GLN A 151 -10.96 24.35 5.73
C GLN A 151 -11.69 23.48 4.68
N VAL A 152 -11.12 22.35 4.31
CA VAL A 152 -11.73 21.37 3.36
C VAL A 152 -12.69 20.41 4.08
N ALA A 153 -12.80 20.50 5.41
CA ALA A 153 -13.49 19.53 6.26
C ALA A 153 -14.99 19.35 5.96
N GLY A 154 -15.67 20.34 5.37
CA GLY A 154 -17.09 20.23 5.02
C GLY A 154 -17.39 19.16 3.95
N GLY A 155 -16.50 18.98 2.96
CA GLY A 155 -16.62 17.98 1.89
C GLY A 155 -15.71 16.76 2.07
N SER A 156 -14.86 16.76 3.09
CA SER A 156 -13.81 15.76 3.31
C SER A 156 -14.32 14.33 3.58
N VAL A 157 -15.61 14.15 3.94
CA VAL A 157 -16.22 12.82 4.14
C VAL A 157 -16.11 11.97 2.88
N HIS A 158 -16.31 12.54 1.71
CA HIS A 158 -16.26 11.83 0.45
C HIS A 158 -14.82 11.49 0.03
N LEU A 159 -13.87 12.40 0.29
CA LEU A 159 -12.45 12.17 0.06
C LEU A 159 -11.91 11.06 0.98
N PHE A 160 -12.25 11.14 2.26
CA PHE A 160 -11.85 10.13 3.24
C PHE A 160 -12.45 8.74 2.93
N ASN A 161 -13.73 8.67 2.59
CA ASN A 161 -14.38 7.40 2.24
C ASN A 161 -13.90 6.81 0.91
N ALA A 162 -13.36 7.64 0.01
CA ALA A 162 -12.79 7.17 -1.26
C ALA A 162 -11.42 6.50 -1.08
N GLU A 163 -10.68 6.84 -0.04
CA GLU A 163 -9.33 6.32 0.22
C GLU A 163 -9.30 5.25 1.32
N VAL A 164 -10.19 5.34 2.31
CA VAL A 164 -10.21 4.39 3.43
C VAL A 164 -11.13 3.23 3.14
N SER A 165 -10.54 2.10 2.79
CA SER A 165 -11.26 0.83 2.64
C SER A 165 -11.63 0.25 3.99
N GLY A 166 -12.92 0.25 4.33
CA GLY A 166 -13.36 -0.40 5.57
C GLY A 166 -14.87 -0.60 5.62
N PHE A 167 -15.30 -1.74 6.16
CA PHE A 167 -16.71 -2.01 6.41
C PHE A 167 -17.22 -1.09 7.53
N GLY A 168 -18.01 -0.05 7.16
CA GLY A 168 -18.80 0.71 8.09
C GLY A 168 -18.03 1.15 9.35
N GLN A 169 -16.86 1.75 9.18
CA GLN A 169 -16.11 2.27 10.32
C GLN A 169 -16.98 3.24 11.08
N GLU A 170 -17.32 2.92 12.33
CA GLU A 170 -17.88 3.89 13.24
C GLU A 170 -16.91 5.06 13.30
N ARG A 171 -17.41 6.28 13.14
CA ARG A 171 -16.60 7.48 13.34
C ARG A 171 -15.99 7.40 14.73
N LEU A 172 -14.68 7.22 14.82
CA LEU A 172 -13.95 7.11 16.09
C LEU A 172 -14.06 8.39 16.89
N LEU A 173 -14.17 9.52 16.21
CA LEU A 173 -14.24 10.86 16.79
C LEU A 173 -15.25 11.72 16.01
N PRO A 174 -15.80 12.77 16.64
CA PRO A 174 -16.85 13.64 16.05
C PRO A 174 -16.39 14.35 14.76
N ARG A 175 -15.08 14.58 14.60
CA ARG A 175 -14.50 15.27 13.44
C ARG A 175 -13.53 14.35 12.71
N ILE A 176 -13.57 14.36 11.37
CA ILE A 176 -12.70 13.56 10.52
C ILE A 176 -11.23 13.96 10.71
N THR A 177 -10.96 15.26 10.86
CA THR A 177 -9.62 15.80 11.11
C THR A 177 -8.99 15.26 12.40
N THR A 178 -9.76 15.15 13.48
CA THR A 178 -9.28 14.56 14.75
C THR A 178 -9.03 13.07 14.63
N THR A 179 -9.85 12.34 13.87
CA THR A 179 -9.62 10.93 13.58
C THR A 179 -8.34 10.74 12.77
N ALA A 180 -8.16 11.49 11.69
CA ALA A 180 -6.95 11.44 10.85
C ALA A 180 -5.68 11.78 11.67
N GLY A 181 -5.73 12.80 12.52
CA GLY A 181 -4.63 13.17 13.41
C GLY A 181 -4.26 12.08 14.41
N ALA A 182 -5.26 11.40 15.01
CA ALA A 182 -5.00 10.28 15.93
C ALA A 182 -4.37 9.07 15.24
N LEU A 183 -4.84 8.73 14.03
CA LEU A 183 -4.25 7.64 13.22
C LEU A 183 -2.83 7.98 12.80
N PHE A 184 -2.59 9.23 12.37
CA PHE A 184 -1.24 9.73 12.04
C PHE A 184 -0.29 9.62 13.24
N PHE A 185 -0.74 10.02 14.43
CA PHE A 185 0.07 9.95 15.64
C PHE A 185 0.50 8.51 15.97
N ILE A 186 -0.42 7.54 15.88
CA ILE A 186 -0.10 6.12 16.12
C ILE A 186 0.89 5.61 15.07
N TYR A 187 0.70 5.96 13.80
CA TYR A 187 1.59 5.61 12.71
C TYR A 187 3.01 6.15 12.93
N PHE A 188 3.12 7.44 13.26
CA PHE A 188 4.39 8.08 13.59
C PHE A 188 5.06 7.45 14.81
N LEU A 189 4.28 7.19 15.87
CA LEU A 189 4.77 6.54 17.09
C LEU A 189 5.36 5.16 16.80
N PHE A 190 4.67 4.33 16.02
CA PHE A 190 5.17 3.02 15.62
C PHE A 190 6.43 3.11 14.76
N THR A 191 6.55 4.14 13.91
CA THR A 191 7.78 4.39 13.14
C THR A 191 8.95 4.69 14.07
N VAL A 192 8.77 5.57 15.05
CA VAL A 192 9.83 5.94 16.01
C VAL A 192 10.25 4.75 16.88
N ILE A 193 9.27 4.02 17.41
CA ILE A 193 9.53 2.82 18.24
C ILE A 193 10.25 1.76 17.40
N GLY A 194 9.78 1.49 16.17
CA GLY A 194 10.41 0.53 15.26
C GLY A 194 11.86 0.89 14.94
N THR A 195 12.12 2.18 14.64
CA THR A 195 13.48 2.69 14.44
C THR A 195 14.37 2.43 15.66
N GLY A 196 13.87 2.75 16.86
CA GLY A 196 14.63 2.54 18.10
C GLY A 196 15.01 1.06 18.31
N PHE A 197 14.07 0.14 18.10
CA PHE A 197 14.36 -1.29 18.22
C PHE A 197 15.34 -1.79 17.15
N LEU A 198 15.25 -1.32 15.90
CA LEU A 198 16.20 -1.69 14.84
C LEU A 198 17.62 -1.21 15.15
N VAL A 199 17.77 0.00 15.70
CA VAL A 199 19.09 0.52 16.16
C VAL A 199 19.64 -0.33 17.30
N ILE A 200 18.82 -0.70 18.28
CA ILE A 200 19.23 -1.59 19.39
C ILE A 200 19.67 -2.96 18.86
N CYS A 201 19.06 -3.46 17.79
CA CYS A 201 19.43 -4.72 17.13
C CYS A 201 20.70 -4.61 16.27
N GLY A 202 21.31 -3.41 16.15
CA GLY A 202 22.58 -3.20 15.46
C GLY A 202 22.49 -2.63 14.04
N MET A 203 21.31 -2.17 13.60
CA MET A 203 21.22 -1.39 12.36
C MET A 203 21.84 0.00 12.53
N THR A 204 22.39 0.55 11.43
CA THR A 204 22.78 1.97 11.41
C THR A 204 21.54 2.84 11.56
N ASN A 205 21.69 4.06 12.11
CA ASN A 205 20.57 4.99 12.27
C ASN A 205 19.88 5.28 10.92
N PHE A 206 20.66 5.40 9.85
CA PHE A 206 20.13 5.63 8.51
C PHE A 206 19.27 4.46 8.03
N ASP A 207 19.78 3.25 8.12
CA ASP A 207 19.04 2.06 7.67
C ASP A 207 17.81 1.80 8.54
N ALA A 208 17.92 1.96 9.86
CA ALA A 208 16.82 1.77 10.80
C ALA A 208 15.63 2.71 10.51
N ILE A 209 15.91 4.00 10.24
CA ILE A 209 14.89 4.97 9.85
C ILE A 209 14.22 4.54 8.54
N ASN A 210 15.00 4.19 7.51
CA ASN A 210 14.49 3.80 6.20
C ASN A 210 13.63 2.53 6.27
N HIS A 211 14.15 1.48 6.93
CA HIS A 211 13.42 0.21 7.07
C HIS A 211 12.18 0.34 7.95
N SER A 212 12.22 1.16 9.01
CA SER A 212 11.04 1.40 9.85
C SER A 212 9.95 2.15 9.10
N MET A 213 10.31 3.22 8.34
CA MET A 213 9.36 3.96 7.50
C MET A 213 8.71 3.06 6.45
N SER A 214 9.52 2.30 5.73
CA SER A 214 9.04 1.41 4.68
C SER A 214 8.27 0.22 5.24
N GLY A 215 8.70 -0.33 6.39
CA GLY A 215 8.06 -1.47 7.04
C GLY A 215 6.69 -1.16 7.63
N ILE A 216 6.52 -0.02 8.34
CA ILE A 216 5.22 0.37 8.90
C ILE A 216 4.24 0.83 7.79
N ALA A 217 4.77 1.37 6.69
CA ALA A 217 4.01 1.68 5.51
C ALA A 217 3.62 0.43 4.70
N THR A 218 4.15 -0.74 5.09
CA THR A 218 4.01 -2.01 4.35
C THR A 218 4.44 -1.90 2.88
N GLY A 219 5.61 -1.25 2.64
CA GLY A 219 6.07 -0.93 1.29
C GLY A 219 7.27 -1.74 0.79
N GLY A 220 8.19 -2.17 1.67
CA GLY A 220 9.27 -3.11 1.34
C GLY A 220 10.54 -2.54 0.70
N PHE A 221 10.63 -1.25 0.40
CA PHE A 221 11.89 -0.68 -0.07
C PHE A 221 13.00 -0.80 0.99
N SER A 222 14.14 -1.30 0.56
CA SER A 222 15.35 -1.43 1.34
C SER A 222 16.44 -0.48 0.85
N THR A 223 17.46 -0.27 1.68
CA THR A 223 18.70 0.42 1.33
C THR A 223 19.73 -0.51 0.66
N TYR A 224 19.41 -1.82 0.59
CA TYR A 224 20.27 -2.86 -0.01
C TYR A 224 19.51 -3.68 -1.05
N ASP A 225 20.22 -4.11 -2.11
CA ASP A 225 19.63 -4.88 -3.21
C ASP A 225 19.05 -6.22 -2.77
N ASN A 226 19.68 -6.87 -1.78
CA ASN A 226 19.23 -8.14 -1.21
C ASN A 226 18.28 -7.97 0.00
N SER A 227 17.67 -6.80 0.16
CA SER A 227 16.64 -6.50 1.17
C SER A 227 17.11 -6.86 2.60
N ALA A 228 16.25 -7.45 3.43
CA ALA A 228 16.57 -7.83 4.82
C ALA A 228 17.60 -8.97 4.90
N MET A 229 17.84 -9.75 3.84
CA MET A 229 18.91 -10.77 3.79
C MET A 229 20.29 -10.17 4.06
N HIS A 230 20.51 -8.89 3.74
CA HIS A 230 21.79 -8.21 3.97
C HIS A 230 22.28 -8.34 5.40
N TYR A 231 21.38 -8.25 6.38
CA TYR A 231 21.76 -8.20 7.79
C TYR A 231 22.06 -9.56 8.40
N ASN A 232 21.50 -10.64 7.85
CA ASN A 232 21.65 -12.01 8.36
C ASN A 232 21.55 -12.09 9.92
N SER A 233 20.58 -11.38 10.47
CA SER A 233 20.38 -11.22 11.91
C SER A 233 18.96 -11.56 12.32
N VAL A 234 18.82 -12.57 13.19
CA VAL A 234 17.52 -13.03 13.71
C VAL A 234 16.78 -11.90 14.45
N SER A 235 17.50 -11.09 15.22
CA SER A 235 16.89 -9.98 15.98
C SER A 235 16.31 -8.92 15.05
N ILE A 236 17.02 -8.55 13.97
CA ILE A 236 16.56 -7.59 12.97
C ILE A 236 15.35 -8.14 12.23
N GLU A 237 15.38 -9.42 11.82
CA GLU A 237 14.24 -10.06 11.14
C GLU A 237 12.98 -10.08 12.01
N VAL A 238 13.11 -10.43 13.29
CA VAL A 238 11.97 -10.43 14.23
C VAL A 238 11.39 -9.04 14.41
N VAL A 239 12.23 -8.02 14.58
CA VAL A 239 11.76 -6.62 14.73
C VAL A 239 11.09 -6.13 13.44
N LEU A 240 11.67 -6.41 12.26
CA LEU A 240 11.05 -6.08 10.98
C LEU A 240 9.71 -6.80 10.81
N ALA A 241 9.63 -8.10 11.14
CA ALA A 241 8.38 -8.84 11.09
C ALA A 241 7.31 -8.23 12.02
N MET A 242 7.69 -7.77 13.21
CA MET A 242 6.78 -7.07 14.12
C MET A 242 6.31 -5.72 13.56
N ILE A 243 7.20 -4.93 12.97
CA ILE A 243 6.85 -3.66 12.33
C ILE A 243 5.85 -3.90 11.18
N MET A 244 6.13 -4.87 10.31
CA MET A 244 5.23 -5.27 9.22
C MET A 244 3.87 -5.74 9.74
N PHE A 245 3.87 -6.59 10.79
CA PHE A 245 2.65 -7.09 11.41
C PHE A 245 1.78 -5.96 11.98
N LEU A 246 2.40 -4.95 12.62
CA LEU A 246 1.70 -3.77 13.14
C LEU A 246 1.18 -2.90 12.00
N GLY A 247 1.94 -2.69 10.94
CA GLY A 247 1.51 -1.96 9.74
C GLY A 247 0.30 -2.63 9.05
N GLY A 248 0.29 -3.96 8.99
CA GLY A 248 -0.82 -4.75 8.45
C GLY A 248 -2.07 -4.80 9.35
N GLY A 249 -2.00 -4.39 10.60
CA GLY A 249 -3.13 -4.33 11.50
C GLY A 249 -4.00 -3.08 11.31
N ASN A 250 -5.20 -3.10 11.87
CA ASN A 250 -6.14 -1.98 11.77
C ASN A 250 -5.76 -0.84 12.74
N PHE A 251 -5.34 0.32 12.22
CA PHE A 251 -4.96 1.49 13.03
C PHE A 251 -6.12 2.03 13.89
N ALA A 252 -7.36 1.95 13.39
CA ALA A 252 -8.54 2.33 14.17
C ALA A 252 -8.77 1.39 15.36
N LEU A 253 -8.47 0.10 15.19
CA LEU A 253 -8.53 -0.88 16.27
C LEU A 253 -7.44 -0.60 17.32
N TYR A 254 -6.22 -0.21 16.92
CA TYR A 254 -5.16 0.20 17.85
C TYR A 254 -5.56 1.43 18.66
N TYR A 255 -6.19 2.42 18.03
CA TYR A 255 -6.78 3.55 18.76
C TYR A 255 -7.84 3.10 19.75
N ALA A 256 -8.72 2.18 19.36
CA ALA A 256 -9.73 1.62 20.27
C ALA A 256 -9.12 0.87 21.46
N VAL A 257 -7.96 0.23 21.29
CA VAL A 257 -7.22 -0.42 22.38
C VAL A 257 -6.76 0.59 23.42
N THR A 258 -6.29 1.77 23.03
CA THR A 258 -5.88 2.82 23.98
C THR A 258 -7.05 3.32 24.84
N GLN A 259 -8.30 3.24 24.33
CA GLN A 259 -9.49 3.69 25.02
C GLN A 259 -10.20 2.59 25.82
N ARG A 260 -10.21 1.35 25.30
CA ARG A 260 -11.04 0.23 25.79
C ARG A 260 -10.23 -0.98 26.29
N GLY A 261 -8.89 -0.90 26.18
CA GLY A 261 -7.97 -1.96 26.61
C GLY A 261 -7.76 -3.08 25.58
N ILE A 262 -6.72 -3.88 25.81
CA ILE A 262 -6.21 -4.89 24.89
C ILE A 262 -7.20 -6.00 24.51
N LYS A 263 -8.20 -6.25 25.36
CA LYS A 263 -9.26 -7.25 25.08
C LYS A 263 -10.04 -6.94 23.80
N THR A 264 -10.00 -5.68 23.33
CA THR A 264 -10.67 -5.24 22.10
C THR A 264 -10.07 -5.94 20.86
N LEU A 265 -8.75 -6.19 20.83
CA LEU A 265 -8.09 -6.95 19.75
C LEU A 265 -8.67 -8.38 19.62
N TRP A 266 -8.83 -9.05 20.76
CA TRP A 266 -9.31 -10.44 20.79
C TRP A 266 -10.82 -10.57 20.55
N ARG A 267 -11.57 -9.48 20.51
CA ARG A 267 -13.00 -9.48 20.13
C ARG A 267 -13.22 -9.26 18.64
N ASP A 268 -12.25 -8.67 17.96
CA ASP A 268 -12.35 -8.39 16.53
C ASP A 268 -12.15 -9.67 15.67
N SER A 269 -13.12 -9.97 14.81
CA SER A 269 -13.12 -11.18 13.96
C SER A 269 -12.08 -11.10 12.87
N GLU A 270 -11.80 -9.89 12.33
CA GLU A 270 -10.81 -9.67 11.28
C GLU A 270 -9.41 -9.89 11.81
N PHE A 271 -9.08 -9.28 12.95
CA PHE A 271 -7.78 -9.42 13.59
C PHE A 271 -7.46 -10.86 13.97
N LYS A 272 -8.46 -11.61 14.51
CA LYS A 272 -8.29 -13.05 14.78
C LYS A 272 -8.00 -13.85 13.52
N SER A 273 -8.74 -13.58 12.44
CA SER A 273 -8.55 -14.28 11.16
C SER A 273 -7.20 -13.95 10.54
N TYR A 274 -6.75 -12.70 10.64
CA TYR A 274 -5.43 -12.25 10.21
C TYR A 274 -4.32 -13.02 10.94
N MET A 275 -4.36 -13.09 12.27
CA MET A 275 -3.41 -13.88 13.06
C MET A 275 -3.45 -15.37 12.71
N MET A 276 -4.65 -15.93 12.52
CA MET A 276 -4.83 -17.34 12.19
C MET A 276 -4.23 -17.68 10.81
N ILE A 277 -4.45 -16.82 9.80
CA ILE A 277 -3.86 -17.00 8.47
C ILE A 277 -2.33 -17.03 8.55
N ILE A 278 -1.72 -16.07 9.25
CA ILE A 278 -0.27 -16.01 9.44
C ILE A 278 0.23 -17.28 10.16
N ALA A 279 -0.40 -17.67 11.25
CA ALA A 279 0.02 -18.83 12.03
C ALA A 279 -0.08 -20.15 11.24
N VAL A 280 -1.21 -20.37 10.56
CA VAL A 280 -1.44 -21.60 9.77
C VAL A 280 -0.47 -21.69 8.59
N LEU A 281 -0.30 -20.62 7.82
CA LEU A 281 0.60 -20.63 6.67
C LEU A 281 2.06 -20.73 7.08
N THR A 282 2.47 -20.07 8.17
CA THR A 282 3.81 -20.23 8.74
C THR A 282 4.06 -21.69 9.10
N LEU A 283 3.12 -22.35 9.79
CA LEU A 283 3.26 -23.75 10.18
C LEU A 283 3.35 -24.67 8.95
N LEU A 284 2.47 -24.50 7.96
CA LEU A 284 2.45 -25.33 6.75
C LEU A 284 3.74 -25.19 5.94
N ILE A 285 4.24 -23.96 5.76
CA ILE A 285 5.50 -23.70 5.05
C ILE A 285 6.67 -24.27 5.85
N THR A 286 6.71 -24.07 7.17
CA THR A 286 7.76 -24.63 8.05
C THR A 286 7.85 -26.15 7.92
N LEU A 287 6.71 -26.85 7.99
CA LEU A 287 6.66 -28.31 7.83
C LEU A 287 7.13 -28.72 6.44
N ASN A 288 6.71 -28.02 5.40
CA ASN A 288 7.15 -28.33 4.03
C ASN A 288 8.67 -28.09 3.83
N LEU A 289 9.23 -27.01 4.39
CA LEU A 289 10.66 -26.73 4.35
C LEU A 289 11.46 -27.77 5.15
N PHE A 290 10.93 -28.25 6.27
CA PHE A 290 11.57 -29.29 7.09
C PHE A 290 11.60 -30.65 6.37
N PHE A 291 10.45 -31.08 5.79
CA PHE A 291 10.35 -32.40 5.17
C PHE A 291 10.90 -32.46 3.73
N SER A 292 10.80 -31.38 2.96
CA SER A 292 11.12 -31.37 1.53
C SER A 292 12.21 -30.37 1.16
N GLY A 293 12.46 -29.34 1.99
CA GLY A 293 13.41 -28.25 1.71
C GLY A 293 14.79 -28.44 2.35
N GLY A 294 14.98 -29.43 3.22
CA GLY A 294 16.27 -29.72 3.86
C GLY A 294 16.71 -28.72 4.94
N LEU A 295 15.85 -27.75 5.33
CA LEU A 295 16.14 -26.79 6.40
C LEU A 295 15.83 -27.40 7.78
N GLN A 296 16.60 -27.01 8.80
CA GLN A 296 16.28 -27.36 10.17
C GLN A 296 14.96 -26.70 10.62
N PHE A 297 14.22 -27.33 11.51
CA PHE A 297 12.85 -26.87 11.91
C PHE A 297 12.83 -25.40 12.37
N PHE A 298 13.74 -25.00 13.26
CA PHE A 298 13.79 -23.61 13.78
C PHE A 298 14.22 -22.59 12.72
N GLU A 299 15.13 -22.97 11.83
CA GLU A 299 15.51 -22.13 10.69
C GLU A 299 14.37 -21.99 9.71
N GLY A 300 13.72 -23.10 9.34
CA GLY A 300 12.53 -23.11 8.50
C GLY A 300 11.38 -22.28 9.11
N LEU A 301 11.18 -22.35 10.43
CA LEU A 301 10.19 -21.52 11.13
C LEU A 301 10.51 -20.02 11.03
N ARG A 302 11.76 -19.64 11.24
CA ARG A 302 12.22 -18.25 11.12
C ARG A 302 11.97 -17.69 9.73
N CYS A 303 12.46 -18.39 8.69
CA CYS A 303 12.31 -17.98 7.31
C CYS A 303 10.84 -17.95 6.88
N ALA A 304 10.06 -18.99 7.22
CA ALA A 304 8.64 -19.08 6.91
C ALA A 304 7.84 -17.96 7.59
N PHE A 305 8.07 -17.69 8.88
CA PHE A 305 7.38 -16.64 9.62
C PHE A 305 7.63 -15.26 9.00
N PHE A 306 8.89 -14.92 8.72
CA PHE A 306 9.24 -13.64 8.11
C PHE A 306 8.56 -13.47 6.75
N GLN A 307 8.68 -14.47 5.86
CA GLN A 307 8.12 -14.36 4.51
C GLN A 307 6.58 -14.39 4.51
N VAL A 308 5.94 -15.19 5.36
CA VAL A 308 4.49 -15.18 5.50
C VAL A 308 4.00 -13.83 6.01
N VAL A 309 4.65 -13.24 7.02
CA VAL A 309 4.28 -11.89 7.51
C VAL A 309 4.50 -10.86 6.41
N SER A 310 5.64 -10.90 5.72
CA SER A 310 5.96 -9.97 4.63
C SER A 310 4.91 -10.00 3.51
N PHE A 311 4.49 -11.18 3.06
CA PHE A 311 3.48 -11.34 2.00
C PHE A 311 2.06 -11.03 2.51
N ALA A 312 1.69 -11.53 3.68
CA ALA A 312 0.35 -11.30 4.26
C ALA A 312 0.08 -9.83 4.60
N THR A 313 1.14 -9.07 4.93
CA THR A 313 1.05 -7.63 5.16
C THR A 313 1.26 -6.82 3.90
N THR A 314 1.52 -7.47 2.78
CA THR A 314 1.87 -6.84 1.50
C THR A 314 3.08 -5.91 1.58
N THR A 315 4.05 -6.24 2.43
CA THR A 315 5.26 -5.42 2.61
C THR A 315 6.34 -5.73 1.58
N GLY A 316 6.61 -7.02 1.31
CA GLY A 316 7.59 -7.44 0.31
C GLY A 316 9.06 -7.42 0.76
N TYR A 317 9.38 -7.28 2.06
CA TYR A 317 10.75 -7.54 2.51
C TYR A 317 11.13 -9.01 2.35
N VAL A 318 12.39 -9.27 2.00
CA VAL A 318 12.90 -10.59 1.74
C VAL A 318 14.07 -10.89 2.71
N SER A 319 13.93 -11.95 3.52
CA SER A 319 14.99 -12.44 4.42
C SER A 319 15.64 -13.74 3.94
N TYR A 320 15.07 -14.38 2.95
CA TYR A 320 15.55 -15.60 2.34
C TYR A 320 15.07 -15.71 0.89
N ASP A 321 15.88 -16.28 0.01
CA ASP A 321 15.49 -16.50 -1.39
C ASP A 321 14.42 -17.60 -1.49
N TYR A 322 13.16 -17.21 -1.49
CA TYR A 322 12.02 -18.12 -1.58
C TYR A 322 11.83 -18.74 -2.98
N ASP A 323 12.54 -18.25 -4.02
CA ASP A 323 12.52 -18.87 -5.34
C ASP A 323 13.20 -20.27 -5.31
N THR A 324 14.05 -20.51 -4.33
CA THR A 324 14.67 -21.82 -4.08
C THR A 324 13.78 -22.80 -3.30
N TRP A 325 12.64 -22.34 -2.76
CA TRP A 325 11.77 -23.16 -1.91
C TRP A 325 11.01 -24.22 -2.72
N PRO A 326 10.57 -25.33 -2.06
CA PRO A 326 9.70 -26.31 -2.69
C PRO A 326 8.41 -25.67 -3.24
N THR A 327 7.92 -26.21 -4.37
CA THR A 327 6.77 -25.67 -5.11
C THR A 327 5.53 -25.46 -4.24
N PHE A 328 5.28 -26.34 -3.26
CA PHE A 328 4.14 -26.17 -2.34
C PHE A 328 4.27 -24.92 -1.49
N SER A 329 5.45 -24.63 -0.93
CA SER A 329 5.69 -23.39 -0.17
C SER A 329 5.54 -22.15 -1.05
N LYS A 330 6.05 -22.17 -2.28
CA LYS A 330 5.86 -21.08 -3.25
C LYS A 330 4.38 -20.86 -3.55
N LEU A 331 3.61 -21.91 -3.77
CA LEU A 331 2.17 -21.81 -4.03
C LEU A 331 1.44 -21.15 -2.85
N LEU A 332 1.78 -21.50 -1.60
CA LEU A 332 1.19 -20.87 -0.41
C LEU A 332 1.52 -19.37 -0.33
N LEU A 333 2.75 -18.95 -0.69
CA LEU A 333 3.09 -17.53 -0.80
C LEU A 333 2.32 -16.84 -1.94
N CYS A 334 2.15 -17.51 -3.10
CA CYS A 334 1.34 -16.98 -4.21
C CYS A 334 -0.11 -16.69 -3.79
N LEU A 335 -0.71 -17.55 -2.96
CA LEU A 335 -2.06 -17.31 -2.45
C LEU A 335 -2.15 -16.04 -1.60
N LEU A 336 -1.06 -15.65 -0.92
CA LEU A 336 -1.00 -14.43 -0.13
C LEU A 336 -1.01 -13.15 -0.99
N TYR A 337 -0.70 -13.19 -2.29
CA TYR A 337 -0.94 -12.04 -3.16
C TYR A 337 -2.42 -11.64 -3.24
N LEU A 338 -3.33 -12.58 -3.05
CA LEU A 338 -4.76 -12.29 -3.02
C LEU A 338 -5.22 -11.78 -1.66
N VAL A 339 -4.56 -12.23 -0.58
CA VAL A 339 -4.98 -11.96 0.80
C VAL A 339 -4.16 -10.82 1.37
N GLY A 340 -4.73 -9.61 1.38
CA GLY A 340 -4.17 -8.47 2.08
C GLY A 340 -4.39 -8.57 3.60
N ALA A 341 -3.84 -7.60 4.34
CA ALA A 341 -4.01 -7.53 5.79
C ALA A 341 -5.39 -6.95 6.22
N CYS A 342 -5.49 -6.41 7.42
CA CYS A 342 -6.74 -5.88 7.96
C CYS A 342 -7.23 -4.62 7.21
N ALA A 343 -8.53 -4.42 7.17
CA ALA A 343 -9.12 -3.15 6.74
C ALA A 343 -8.67 -2.00 7.67
N GLY A 344 -8.38 -0.82 7.09
CA GLY A 344 -7.83 0.29 7.87
C GLY A 344 -6.36 0.12 8.28
N SER A 345 -5.62 -0.76 7.59
CA SER A 345 -4.16 -0.90 7.61
C SER A 345 -3.54 -0.15 6.43
N THR A 346 -2.20 -0.05 6.43
CA THR A 346 -1.42 0.48 5.30
C THR A 346 -1.29 -0.50 4.13
N ALA A 347 -1.57 -1.79 4.35
CA ALA A 347 -1.45 -2.88 3.38
C ALA A 347 -2.36 -2.73 2.16
N GLY A 348 -1.96 -3.31 1.03
CA GLY A 348 -2.76 -3.46 -0.18
C GLY A 348 -3.66 -4.72 -0.20
N GLY A 349 -3.96 -5.24 -1.38
CA GLY A 349 -4.66 -6.51 -1.58
C GLY A 349 -6.12 -6.54 -1.12
N ILE A 350 -6.73 -7.71 -1.19
CA ILE A 350 -8.11 -7.96 -0.71
C ILE A 350 -8.07 -8.13 0.80
N LYS A 351 -8.67 -7.20 1.53
CA LYS A 351 -8.64 -7.21 3.00
C LYS A 351 -9.24 -8.49 3.61
N VAL A 352 -8.62 -8.97 4.70
CA VAL A 352 -9.04 -10.18 5.43
C VAL A 352 -10.52 -10.14 5.79
N GLY A 353 -11.06 -8.98 6.18
CA GLY A 353 -12.47 -8.82 6.48
C GLY A 353 -13.40 -9.23 5.33
N ARG A 354 -13.01 -8.96 4.07
CA ARG A 354 -13.78 -9.39 2.89
C ARG A 354 -13.78 -10.91 2.72
N PHE A 355 -12.64 -11.57 2.99
CA PHE A 355 -12.57 -13.04 3.01
C PHE A 355 -13.43 -13.65 4.11
N VAL A 356 -13.42 -13.07 5.31
CA VAL A 356 -14.25 -13.54 6.42
C VAL A 356 -15.74 -13.42 6.10
N VAL A 357 -16.17 -12.30 5.53
CA VAL A 357 -17.57 -12.11 5.13
C VAL A 357 -17.95 -13.09 4.01
N MET A 358 -17.08 -13.24 2.99
CA MET A 358 -17.33 -14.13 1.87
C MET A 358 -17.39 -15.60 2.30
N SER A 359 -16.47 -16.05 3.15
CA SER A 359 -16.49 -17.44 3.64
C SER A 359 -17.77 -17.75 4.43
N ARG A 360 -18.25 -16.80 5.25
CA ARG A 360 -19.53 -16.93 5.97
C ARG A 360 -20.73 -16.89 5.02
N ALA A 361 -20.68 -16.07 3.97
CA ALA A 361 -21.73 -16.02 2.96
C ALA A 361 -21.83 -17.34 2.19
N ILE A 362 -20.69 -17.91 1.77
CA ILE A 362 -20.64 -19.24 1.12
C ILE A 362 -21.18 -20.31 2.07
N ALA A 363 -20.76 -20.33 3.33
CA ALA A 363 -21.27 -21.29 4.32
C ALA A 363 -22.78 -21.14 4.56
N ALA A 364 -23.31 -19.92 4.54
CA ALA A 364 -24.74 -19.66 4.63
C ALA A 364 -25.49 -20.20 3.40
N GLU A 365 -24.97 -19.96 2.19
CA GLU A 365 -25.58 -20.43 0.96
C GLU A 365 -25.58 -21.96 0.86
N LEU A 366 -24.50 -22.63 1.26
CA LEU A 366 -24.45 -24.09 1.36
C LEU A 366 -25.50 -24.66 2.34
N ARG A 367 -25.69 -24.02 3.50
CA ARG A 367 -26.75 -24.42 4.45
C ARG A 367 -28.13 -24.18 3.88
N ARG A 368 -28.33 -23.08 3.13
CA ARG A 368 -29.60 -22.78 2.46
C ARG A 368 -29.92 -23.78 1.37
N ALA A 369 -28.93 -24.30 0.65
CA ALA A 369 -29.12 -25.37 -0.33
C ALA A 369 -29.64 -26.65 0.30
N ILE A 370 -29.25 -26.95 1.58
CA ILE A 370 -29.73 -28.13 2.34
C ILE A 370 -31.07 -27.83 3.02
N HIS A 371 -31.26 -26.59 3.52
CA HIS A 371 -32.48 -26.17 4.24
C HIS A 371 -33.06 -24.90 3.62
N PRO A 372 -33.83 -24.99 2.51
CA PRO A 372 -34.26 -23.82 1.72
C PRO A 372 -35.11 -22.78 2.48
N GLN A 373 -35.82 -23.20 3.53
CA GLN A 373 -36.67 -22.32 4.34
C GLN A 373 -35.93 -21.63 5.50
N MET A 374 -34.64 -21.91 5.68
CA MET A 374 -33.85 -21.31 6.77
C MET A 374 -33.50 -19.86 6.48
N LEU A 375 -33.83 -18.94 7.38
CA LEU A 375 -33.39 -17.57 7.34
C LEU A 375 -31.94 -17.52 7.82
N LEU A 376 -31.02 -17.32 6.87
CA LEU A 376 -29.58 -17.24 7.16
C LEU A 376 -29.10 -15.81 7.05
N THR A 377 -28.39 -15.37 8.07
CA THR A 377 -27.76 -14.07 8.12
C THR A 377 -26.24 -14.19 8.15
N VAL A 378 -25.55 -13.35 7.42
CA VAL A 378 -24.09 -13.24 7.47
C VAL A 378 -23.74 -12.25 8.58
N ASN A 379 -23.08 -12.72 9.63
CA ASN A 379 -22.66 -11.88 10.75
C ASN A 379 -21.18 -11.52 10.65
N PHE A 380 -20.82 -10.26 10.91
CA PHE A 380 -19.44 -9.80 11.01
C PHE A 380 -19.29 -8.88 12.24
N ASN A 381 -18.36 -9.18 13.14
CA ASN A 381 -18.15 -8.47 14.42
C ASN A 381 -19.44 -8.26 15.24
N GLY A 382 -20.31 -9.31 15.28
CA GLY A 382 -21.57 -9.25 16.02
C GLY A 382 -22.71 -8.49 15.32
N ARG A 383 -22.50 -8.01 14.09
CA ARG A 383 -23.51 -7.29 13.29
C ARG A 383 -23.94 -8.13 12.08
N VAL A 384 -25.21 -8.08 11.77
CA VAL A 384 -25.76 -8.67 10.54
C VAL A 384 -25.38 -7.81 9.35
N MET A 385 -24.72 -8.41 8.36
CA MET A 385 -24.32 -7.74 7.14
C MET A 385 -25.49 -7.64 6.17
N PRO A 386 -25.78 -6.43 5.62
CA PRO A 386 -26.78 -6.28 4.56
C PRO A 386 -26.43 -7.10 3.33
N ILE A 387 -27.41 -7.70 2.66
CA ILE A 387 -27.22 -8.49 1.43
C ILE A 387 -26.51 -7.67 0.35
N ALA A 388 -26.83 -6.38 0.25
CA ALA A 388 -26.19 -5.47 -0.71
C ALA A 388 -24.67 -5.36 -0.51
N VAL A 389 -24.18 -5.37 0.76
CA VAL A 389 -22.76 -5.35 1.10
C VAL A 389 -22.10 -6.68 0.70
N VAL A 390 -22.72 -7.81 1.00
CA VAL A 390 -22.21 -9.14 0.61
C VAL A 390 -22.11 -9.24 -0.92
N ALA A 391 -23.12 -8.80 -1.64
CA ALA A 391 -23.13 -8.76 -3.11
C ALA A 391 -22.05 -7.79 -3.67
N ALA A 392 -21.80 -6.66 -3.03
CA ALA A 392 -20.72 -5.74 -3.41
C ALA A 392 -19.34 -6.38 -3.25
N ILE A 393 -19.11 -7.14 -2.17
CA ILE A 393 -17.88 -7.89 -1.94
C ILE A 393 -17.69 -8.96 -3.01
N SER A 394 -18.73 -9.73 -3.36
CA SER A 394 -18.66 -10.76 -4.42
C SER A 394 -18.26 -10.14 -5.77
N ARG A 395 -18.86 -8.99 -6.12
CA ARG A 395 -18.51 -8.24 -7.33
C ARG A 395 -17.08 -7.75 -7.29
N PHE A 396 -16.59 -7.29 -6.13
CA PHE A 396 -15.20 -6.86 -5.97
C PHE A 396 -14.22 -8.01 -6.26
N PHE A 397 -14.45 -9.20 -5.71
CA PHE A 397 -13.61 -10.38 -6.00
C PHE A 397 -13.58 -10.70 -7.49
N PHE A 398 -14.73 -10.68 -8.16
CA PHE A 398 -14.81 -10.92 -9.60
C PHE A 398 -13.98 -9.90 -10.39
N VAL A 399 -14.18 -8.60 -10.12
CA VAL A 399 -13.47 -7.53 -10.80
C VAL A 399 -11.97 -7.61 -10.52
N TYR A 400 -11.56 -7.97 -9.30
CA TYR A 400 -10.15 -8.13 -8.92
C TYR A 400 -9.47 -9.22 -9.75
N ILE A 401 -10.07 -10.40 -9.87
CA ILE A 401 -9.54 -11.51 -10.69
C ILE A 401 -9.52 -11.12 -12.17
N MET A 402 -10.57 -10.48 -12.68
CA MET A 402 -10.61 -9.99 -14.07
C MET A 402 -9.52 -8.95 -14.33
N THR A 403 -9.22 -8.07 -13.36
CA THR A 403 -8.14 -7.09 -13.48
C THR A 403 -6.79 -7.79 -13.59
N ILE A 404 -6.52 -8.81 -12.75
CA ILE A 404 -5.29 -9.62 -12.86
C ILE A 404 -5.21 -10.22 -14.27
N ALA A 405 -6.27 -10.86 -14.76
CA ALA A 405 -6.27 -11.52 -16.06
C ALA A 405 -5.99 -10.52 -17.20
N VAL A 406 -6.69 -9.39 -17.24
CA VAL A 406 -6.55 -8.39 -18.31
C VAL A 406 -5.17 -7.74 -18.28
N MET A 407 -4.70 -7.31 -17.08
CA MET A 407 -3.39 -6.66 -16.96
C MET A 407 -2.24 -7.63 -17.25
N SER A 408 -2.37 -8.91 -16.87
CA SER A 408 -1.38 -9.95 -17.21
C SER A 408 -1.28 -10.16 -18.72
N LEU A 409 -2.39 -10.18 -19.46
CA LEU A 409 -2.36 -10.27 -20.93
C LEU A 409 -1.60 -9.09 -21.56
N LEU A 410 -1.78 -7.88 -21.01
CA LEU A 410 -1.04 -6.70 -21.50
C LEU A 410 0.46 -6.80 -21.17
N VAL A 411 0.84 -7.31 -19.99
CA VAL A 411 2.25 -7.49 -19.62
C VAL A 411 2.91 -8.62 -20.43
N VAL A 412 2.22 -9.74 -20.63
CA VAL A 412 2.72 -10.85 -21.51
C VAL A 412 3.01 -10.35 -22.93
N SER A 413 2.19 -9.42 -23.45
CA SER A 413 2.42 -8.86 -24.79
C SER A 413 3.74 -8.09 -24.94
N THR A 414 4.41 -7.77 -23.83
CA THR A 414 5.74 -7.11 -23.82
C THR A 414 6.92 -8.07 -23.91
N GLY A 415 6.67 -9.39 -23.93
CA GLY A 415 7.68 -10.42 -24.05
C GLY A 415 8.12 -11.04 -22.70
N LEU A 416 7.55 -10.63 -21.58
CA LEU A 416 7.78 -11.28 -20.29
C LEU A 416 7.10 -12.66 -20.25
N GLY A 417 7.68 -13.63 -19.54
CA GLY A 417 7.11 -14.96 -19.37
C GLY A 417 5.70 -14.94 -18.76
N ILE A 418 4.87 -15.94 -19.06
CA ILE A 418 3.47 -15.99 -18.62
C ILE A 418 3.40 -16.00 -17.08
N GLU A 419 4.18 -16.87 -16.42
CA GLU A 419 4.19 -16.98 -14.95
C GLU A 419 4.66 -15.68 -14.31
N GLU A 420 5.76 -15.11 -14.80
CA GLU A 420 6.33 -13.85 -14.31
C GLU A 420 5.35 -12.70 -14.48
N SER A 421 4.65 -12.62 -15.62
CA SER A 421 3.64 -11.59 -15.89
C SER A 421 2.46 -11.67 -14.93
N ILE A 422 1.93 -12.87 -14.67
CA ILE A 422 0.82 -13.08 -13.74
C ILE A 422 1.23 -12.68 -12.32
N PHE A 423 2.41 -13.12 -11.86
CA PHE A 423 2.88 -12.82 -10.52
C PHE A 423 3.30 -11.35 -10.36
N ALA A 424 3.92 -10.73 -11.37
CA ALA A 424 4.22 -9.31 -11.36
C ALA A 424 2.95 -8.45 -11.25
N VAL A 425 1.91 -8.77 -12.04
CA VAL A 425 0.62 -8.08 -11.98
C VAL A 425 -0.08 -8.32 -10.65
N ALA A 426 -0.12 -9.58 -10.16
CA ALA A 426 -0.74 -9.89 -8.87
C ALA A 426 -0.02 -9.17 -7.72
N SER A 427 1.31 -9.16 -7.73
CA SER A 427 2.13 -8.43 -6.76
C SER A 427 1.90 -6.93 -6.81
N CYS A 428 1.89 -6.32 -8.00
CA CYS A 428 1.65 -4.89 -8.18
C CYS A 428 0.23 -4.48 -7.79
N LEU A 429 -0.79 -5.30 -8.12
CA LEU A 429 -2.19 -5.03 -7.76
C LEU A 429 -2.41 -5.14 -6.25
N SER A 430 -1.71 -6.06 -5.60
CA SER A 430 -1.78 -6.28 -4.15
C SER A 430 -0.85 -5.37 -3.37
N SER A 431 0.04 -4.63 -4.04
CA SER A 431 1.10 -3.79 -3.44
C SER A 431 2.06 -4.61 -2.56
N VAL A 432 2.59 -5.74 -3.05
CA VAL A 432 3.58 -6.59 -2.36
C VAL A 432 5.01 -6.27 -2.82
N GLY A 433 5.18 -5.98 -4.13
CA GLY A 433 6.46 -5.61 -4.77
C GLY A 433 7.17 -6.79 -5.42
N PRO A 434 7.96 -7.58 -4.71
CA PRO A 434 8.63 -8.73 -5.31
C PRO A 434 7.61 -9.78 -5.77
N ALA A 435 7.95 -10.51 -6.83
CA ALA A 435 7.12 -11.57 -7.38
C ALA A 435 7.89 -12.91 -7.39
N PHE A 436 7.97 -13.62 -8.52
CA PHE A 436 8.72 -14.83 -8.71
C PHE A 436 9.52 -14.76 -10.02
N GLY A 437 10.60 -15.52 -10.11
CA GLY A 437 11.48 -15.55 -11.27
C GLY A 437 12.34 -14.29 -11.41
N THR A 438 12.40 -13.68 -12.60
CA THR A 438 13.25 -12.49 -12.88
C THR A 438 12.88 -11.25 -12.04
N VAL A 439 11.65 -11.16 -11.58
CA VAL A 439 11.12 -10.12 -10.69
C VAL A 439 10.91 -10.64 -9.26
N GLY A 440 11.58 -11.71 -8.89
CA GLY A 440 11.46 -12.44 -7.62
C GLY A 440 12.24 -11.83 -6.46
N ALA A 441 12.63 -12.69 -5.52
CA ALA A 441 13.28 -12.35 -4.24
C ALA A 441 14.52 -11.47 -4.38
N THR A 442 15.35 -11.74 -5.40
CA THR A 442 16.61 -11.04 -5.71
C THR A 442 16.56 -10.29 -7.05
N GLY A 443 15.40 -10.33 -7.72
CA GLY A 443 15.17 -9.69 -9.01
C GLY A 443 14.71 -8.25 -8.92
N ASN A 444 14.57 -7.60 -10.08
CA ASN A 444 14.04 -6.25 -10.19
C ASN A 444 13.25 -6.09 -11.50
N TYR A 445 12.60 -4.93 -11.65
CA TYR A 445 11.74 -4.61 -12.80
C TYR A 445 12.47 -3.79 -13.89
N ALA A 446 13.81 -3.69 -13.85
CA ALA A 446 14.58 -2.86 -14.77
C ALA A 446 14.40 -3.29 -16.24
N ASP A 447 14.47 -4.60 -16.50
CA ASP A 447 14.44 -5.15 -17.87
C ASP A 447 13.05 -5.20 -18.52
N ILE A 448 12.00 -4.85 -17.75
CA ILE A 448 10.65 -4.80 -18.30
C ILE A 448 10.53 -3.62 -19.28
N ASN A 449 9.94 -3.88 -20.44
CA ASN A 449 9.69 -2.87 -21.46
C ASN A 449 8.90 -1.68 -20.90
N TRP A 450 9.10 -0.49 -21.47
CA TRP A 450 8.42 0.75 -21.07
C TRP A 450 6.90 0.61 -21.00
N PHE A 451 6.27 -0.09 -21.96
CA PHE A 451 4.82 -0.32 -21.96
C PHE A 451 4.39 -1.22 -20.80
N GLY A 452 5.15 -2.29 -20.50
CA GLY A 452 4.90 -3.15 -19.34
C GLY A 452 4.98 -2.37 -18.02
N LYS A 453 5.98 -1.49 -17.86
CA LYS A 453 6.11 -0.60 -16.69
C LYS A 453 4.90 0.33 -16.55
N LEU A 454 4.38 0.91 -17.64
CA LEU A 454 3.18 1.74 -17.60
C LEU A 454 1.93 0.93 -17.20
N VAL A 455 1.76 -0.27 -17.74
CA VAL A 455 0.66 -1.17 -17.34
C VAL A 455 0.74 -1.51 -15.86
N LEU A 456 1.94 -1.80 -15.35
CA LEU A 456 2.15 -2.06 -13.92
C LEU A 456 1.90 -0.81 -13.04
N CYS A 457 2.27 0.40 -13.50
CA CYS A 457 1.92 1.65 -12.80
C CYS A 457 0.41 1.82 -12.65
N VAL A 458 -0.34 1.57 -13.73
CA VAL A 458 -1.82 1.60 -13.67
C VAL A 458 -2.34 0.52 -12.73
N THR A 459 -1.74 -0.67 -12.76
CA THR A 459 -2.11 -1.78 -11.87
C THR A 459 -1.89 -1.44 -10.39
N MET A 460 -0.75 -0.84 -10.04
CA MET A 460 -0.46 -0.37 -8.68
C MET A 460 -1.48 0.69 -8.21
N LEU A 461 -1.83 1.63 -9.09
CA LEU A 461 -2.80 2.67 -8.80
C LEU A 461 -4.22 2.08 -8.61
N LEU A 462 -4.61 1.10 -9.45
CA LEU A 462 -5.86 0.36 -9.30
C LEU A 462 -5.95 -0.38 -7.96
N GLY A 463 -4.86 -1.00 -7.54
CA GLY A 463 -4.77 -1.69 -6.25
C GLY A 463 -4.92 -0.74 -5.07
N ARG A 464 -4.27 0.43 -5.13
CA ARG A 464 -4.24 1.41 -4.04
C ARG A 464 -5.55 2.16 -3.85
N LEU A 465 -6.19 2.62 -4.95
CA LEU A 465 -7.40 3.46 -4.92
C LEU A 465 -8.70 2.66 -4.85
N GLU A 466 -8.63 1.35 -4.67
CA GLU A 466 -9.74 0.43 -4.89
C GLU A 466 -10.30 0.47 -6.33
N LEU A 467 -10.48 -0.70 -6.91
CA LEU A 467 -10.82 -0.90 -8.33
C LEU A 467 -12.01 -0.06 -8.80
N PHE A 468 -13.08 0.03 -7.99
CA PHE A 468 -14.30 0.71 -8.39
C PHE A 468 -14.14 2.23 -8.54
N THR A 469 -13.29 2.87 -7.72
CA THR A 469 -13.00 4.31 -7.81
C THR A 469 -12.36 4.64 -9.16
N MET A 470 -11.35 3.87 -9.58
CA MET A 470 -10.68 4.07 -10.86
C MET A 470 -11.58 3.69 -12.05
N LEU A 471 -12.27 2.54 -11.97
CA LEU A 471 -13.14 2.07 -13.06
C LEU A 471 -14.34 3.00 -13.29
N ALA A 472 -14.81 3.70 -12.27
CA ALA A 472 -15.87 4.71 -12.42
C ALA A 472 -15.45 5.87 -13.32
N LEU A 473 -14.16 6.30 -13.25
CA LEU A 473 -13.65 7.38 -14.12
C LEU A 473 -13.63 6.98 -15.61
N LEU A 474 -13.54 5.69 -15.93
CA LEU A 474 -13.53 5.21 -17.31
C LEU A 474 -14.93 5.26 -17.97
N ARG A 475 -15.99 5.45 -17.19
CA ARG A 475 -17.35 5.57 -17.72
C ARG A 475 -17.61 6.98 -18.24
N SER A 476 -18.11 7.09 -19.46
CA SER A 476 -18.51 8.39 -20.07
C SER A 476 -19.56 9.14 -19.24
N GLU A 477 -20.45 8.40 -18.59
CA GLU A 477 -21.48 8.94 -17.68
C GLU A 477 -20.88 9.70 -16.50
N PHE A 478 -19.68 9.32 -16.03
CA PHE A 478 -18.97 10.01 -14.94
C PHE A 478 -18.69 11.48 -15.31
N TRP A 479 -18.37 11.76 -16.56
CA TRP A 479 -18.00 13.08 -17.07
C TRP A 479 -19.19 13.89 -17.60
N SER A 480 -20.35 13.27 -17.76
CA SER A 480 -21.56 13.94 -18.27
C SER A 480 -22.13 14.95 -17.28
N SER A 481 -22.72 16.04 -17.80
CA SER A 481 -23.26 17.13 -16.96
C SER A 481 -24.65 16.83 -16.37
N ASN A 482 -25.27 15.70 -16.70
CA ASN A 482 -26.61 15.35 -16.18
C ASN A 482 -26.57 15.19 -14.64
N ARG A 483 -27.33 16.05 -13.97
CA ARG A 483 -27.38 16.19 -12.49
C ARG A 483 -28.18 15.11 -11.76
N ASN A 484 -28.61 14.04 -12.42
CA ASN A 484 -29.48 13.01 -11.82
C ASN A 484 -28.66 11.85 -11.22
N TRP A 485 -28.00 12.15 -10.09
CA TRP A 485 -27.37 11.14 -9.22
C TRP A 485 -27.68 11.45 -7.77
#